data_8bdfef1cc1ad006044e9e706e245c2c0
#
_entry.id   8bdfef1cc1ad006044e9e706e245c2c0
#
_cell.length_a   1.000
_cell.length_b   1.000
_cell.length_c   1.000
_cell.angle_alpha   90.00
_cell.angle_beta   90.00
_cell.angle_gamma   90.00
#
_symmetry.space_group_name_H-M   'P 1'
#
loop_
_entity.id
_entity.type
_entity.pdbx_description
1 polymer ?
#
loop_
_entity_poly.entity_id
_entity_poly.type
_entity_poly.pdbx_seq_one_letter_code
_entity_poly.pdbx_strand_id
1 'polypeptide(L)'
;MSENVVLGFTNPDYENIRVLNRLGGTGDLFVAHKKGMNIDVVIKRTQLQYQHIMNQENESSILKSLKHQYLPRIYDVLSGNDGCVYTVMDLISGQNLQQYVEQNGPVNQKECYRWACQLCEVMQYLHQENNEKPAIIHCDIKPGNVMITNSGDICLIDFNTSLIFRRDKTAVGVTDGYAAPEQYGFMQTDARAD
;
A
#
# COMPACT_ATOMS: atom_id res chain seq x y z
N MET A 1 18.00 -23.53 -6.25
CA MET A 1 17.18 -24.24 -5.23
C MET A 1 16.12 -23.26 -4.79
N SER A 2 14.85 -23.54 -5.10
CA SER A 2 13.73 -22.69 -4.65
C SER A 2 13.59 -22.88 -3.15
N GLU A 3 13.84 -21.83 -2.35
CA GLU A 3 13.50 -21.85 -0.93
C GLU A 3 11.98 -22.15 -0.82
N ASN A 4 11.62 -23.19 -0.06
CA ASN A 4 10.23 -23.44 0.28
C ASN A 4 9.74 -22.26 1.14
N VAL A 5 8.95 -21.39 0.55
CA VAL A 5 8.33 -20.27 1.27
C VAL A 5 7.21 -20.81 2.12
N VAL A 6 7.37 -20.74 3.45
CA VAL A 6 6.32 -21.07 4.41
C VAL A 6 5.66 -19.77 4.85
N LEU A 7 4.42 -19.54 4.43
CA LEU A 7 3.59 -18.43 4.91
C LEU A 7 2.81 -18.87 6.16
N GLY A 8 2.49 -17.94 7.04
CA GLY A 8 1.68 -18.18 8.24
C GLY A 8 0.20 -18.51 7.94
N PHE A 9 -0.17 -18.66 6.68
CA PHE A 9 -1.51 -19.08 6.28
C PHE A 9 -1.46 -20.14 5.18
N THR A 10 -2.52 -20.92 5.07
CA THR A 10 -2.73 -21.85 3.96
C THR A 10 -4.01 -21.44 3.23
N ASN A 11 -3.89 -21.13 1.96
CA ASN A 11 -5.04 -20.84 1.11
C ASN A 11 -4.81 -21.51 -0.26
N PRO A 12 -5.67 -22.48 -0.66
CA PRO A 12 -5.52 -23.25 -1.90
C PRO A 12 -5.68 -22.40 -3.18
N ASP A 13 -6.18 -21.18 -3.06
CA ASP A 13 -6.33 -20.26 -4.18
C ASP A 13 -5.02 -19.66 -4.67
N TYR A 14 -3.94 -19.76 -3.87
CA TYR A 14 -2.63 -19.22 -4.18
C TYR A 14 -1.59 -20.33 -4.34
N GLU A 15 -0.86 -20.29 -5.43
CA GLU A 15 0.22 -21.24 -5.73
C GLU A 15 1.46 -20.54 -6.28
N ASN A 16 2.54 -21.31 -6.48
CA ASN A 16 3.82 -20.80 -7.01
C ASN A 16 4.40 -19.63 -6.20
N ILE A 17 4.24 -19.66 -4.87
CA ILE A 17 4.65 -18.57 -3.99
C ILE A 17 6.17 -18.51 -3.95
N ARG A 18 6.71 -17.31 -4.25
CA ARG A 18 8.15 -17.04 -4.26
C ARG A 18 8.45 -15.70 -3.61
N VAL A 19 9.61 -15.56 -2.99
CA VAL A 19 10.06 -14.28 -2.43
C VAL A 19 10.29 -13.29 -3.56
N LEU A 20 9.70 -12.11 -3.45
CA LEU A 20 9.97 -10.97 -4.33
C LEU A 20 11.02 -10.06 -3.70
N ASN A 21 10.84 -9.71 -2.42
CA ASN A 21 11.77 -8.88 -1.67
C ASN A 21 11.61 -9.14 -0.17
N ARG A 22 12.71 -8.99 0.60
CA ARG A 22 12.70 -9.00 2.07
C ARG A 22 13.02 -7.60 2.56
N LEU A 23 12.01 -6.88 3.01
CA LEU A 23 12.11 -5.47 3.39
C LEU A 23 12.45 -5.26 4.88
N GLY A 24 12.82 -6.31 5.61
CA GLY A 24 13.12 -6.21 7.04
C GLY A 24 11.89 -5.80 7.88
N GLY A 25 12.00 -4.75 8.69
CA GLY A 25 10.96 -4.35 9.66
C GLY A 25 9.60 -3.95 9.06
N THR A 26 9.52 -3.61 7.77
CA THR A 26 8.26 -3.13 7.13
C THR A 26 7.46 -4.24 6.46
N GLY A 27 8.02 -5.45 6.34
CA GLY A 27 7.35 -6.63 5.81
C GLY A 27 8.04 -7.26 4.61
N ASP A 28 7.74 -8.53 4.37
CA ASP A 28 8.25 -9.28 3.24
C ASP A 28 7.23 -9.26 2.09
N LEU A 29 7.74 -9.22 0.86
CA LEU A 29 6.94 -9.30 -0.34
C LEU A 29 7.12 -10.63 -1.04
N PHE A 30 6.02 -11.24 -1.44
CA PHE A 30 5.99 -12.48 -2.22
C PHE A 30 5.18 -12.27 -3.48
N VAL A 31 5.49 -13.02 -4.52
CA VAL A 31 4.63 -13.17 -5.70
C VAL A 31 3.98 -14.54 -5.63
N ALA A 32 2.71 -14.59 -5.96
CA ALA A 32 1.95 -15.83 -6.05
C ALA A 32 1.04 -15.80 -7.28
N HIS A 33 0.63 -16.98 -7.74
CA HIS A 33 -0.38 -17.12 -8.78
C HIS A 33 -1.76 -17.34 -8.14
N LYS A 34 -2.74 -16.48 -8.47
CA LYS A 34 -4.14 -16.60 -8.02
C LYS A 34 -4.96 -17.41 -9.03
N LYS A 35 -5.26 -18.69 -8.69
CA LYS A 35 -5.89 -19.65 -9.61
C LYS A 35 -7.23 -19.21 -10.17
N GLY A 36 -8.14 -18.75 -9.32
CA GLY A 36 -9.50 -18.39 -9.73
C GLY A 36 -9.59 -17.24 -10.74
N MET A 37 -8.53 -16.43 -10.85
CA MET A 37 -8.43 -15.29 -11.76
C MET A 37 -7.35 -15.46 -12.82
N ASN A 38 -6.49 -16.48 -12.69
CA ASN A 38 -5.34 -16.75 -13.55
C ASN A 38 -4.42 -15.54 -13.71
N ILE A 39 -4.09 -14.89 -12.60
CA ILE A 39 -3.21 -13.71 -12.54
C ILE A 39 -2.13 -13.89 -11.49
N ASP A 40 -1.01 -13.20 -11.68
CA ASP A 40 -0.01 -13.06 -10.64
C ASP A 40 -0.36 -11.90 -9.71
N VAL A 41 -0.14 -12.09 -8.43
CA VAL A 41 -0.45 -11.15 -7.36
C VAL A 41 0.77 -10.96 -6.45
N VAL A 42 0.81 -9.84 -5.74
CA VAL A 42 1.73 -9.62 -4.63
C VAL A 42 1.03 -9.98 -3.32
N ILE A 43 1.74 -10.71 -2.48
CA ILE A 43 1.37 -10.93 -1.08
C ILE A 43 2.36 -10.17 -0.22
N LYS A 44 1.88 -9.18 0.52
CA LYS A 44 2.65 -8.42 1.49
C LYS A 44 2.40 -8.96 2.88
N ARG A 45 3.45 -9.48 3.54
CA ARG A 45 3.43 -9.91 4.93
C ARG A 45 3.84 -8.75 5.82
N THR A 46 3.01 -8.38 6.77
CA THR A 46 3.27 -7.30 7.72
C THR A 46 2.98 -7.75 9.14
N GLN A 47 3.85 -7.41 10.11
CA GLN A 47 3.62 -7.71 11.51
C GLN A 47 2.46 -6.84 12.04
N LEU A 48 1.59 -7.43 12.88
CA LEU A 48 0.40 -6.77 13.42
C LEU A 48 0.70 -5.42 14.11
N GLN A 49 1.83 -5.31 14.78
CA GLN A 49 2.24 -4.08 15.46
C GLN A 49 2.48 -2.87 14.52
N TYR A 50 2.65 -3.12 13.22
CA TYR A 50 2.84 -2.08 12.19
C TYR A 50 1.58 -1.85 11.33
N GLN A 51 0.45 -2.42 11.72
CA GLN A 51 -0.79 -2.30 10.95
C GLN A 51 -1.84 -1.52 11.74
N HIS A 52 -2.01 -0.26 11.40
CA HIS A 52 -2.94 0.61 12.11
C HIS A 52 -4.35 0.57 11.53
N ILE A 53 -4.51 0.35 10.24
CA ILE A 53 -5.82 0.19 9.59
C ILE A 53 -6.39 -1.22 9.76
N MET A 54 -5.56 -2.26 9.93
CA MET A 54 -6.01 -3.65 9.76
C MET A 54 -6.42 -4.35 11.06
N ASN A 55 -6.49 -3.63 12.18
CA ASN A 55 -6.80 -4.23 13.49
C ASN A 55 -8.28 -4.53 13.76
N GLN A 56 -9.18 -4.27 12.80
CA GLN A 56 -10.60 -4.58 12.92
C GLN A 56 -11.10 -5.24 11.62
N GLU A 57 -11.96 -6.24 11.74
CA GLU A 57 -12.55 -6.97 10.59
C GLU A 57 -13.21 -6.04 9.56
N ASN A 58 -13.78 -4.91 10.02
CA ASN A 58 -14.39 -3.91 9.15
C ASN A 58 -13.37 -3.12 8.30
N GLU A 59 -12.13 -2.99 8.76
CA GLU A 59 -11.10 -2.19 8.07
C GLU A 59 -10.51 -2.96 6.87
N SER A 60 -10.41 -4.28 6.97
CA SER A 60 -10.02 -5.14 5.85
C SER A 60 -11.01 -5.06 4.68
N SER A 61 -12.31 -4.97 5.00
CA SER A 61 -13.35 -4.82 3.96
C SER A 61 -13.30 -3.45 3.28
N ILE A 62 -12.91 -2.40 4.00
CA ILE A 62 -12.73 -1.05 3.45
C ILE A 62 -11.59 -1.03 2.43
N LEU A 63 -10.44 -1.61 2.77
CA LEU A 63 -9.33 -1.70 1.83
C LEU A 63 -9.69 -2.48 0.56
N LYS A 64 -10.44 -3.58 0.69
CA LYS A 64 -10.95 -4.36 -0.46
C LYS A 64 -11.97 -3.58 -1.30
N SER A 65 -12.65 -2.61 -0.72
CA SER A 65 -13.64 -1.77 -1.44
C SER A 65 -12.99 -0.67 -2.27
N LEU A 66 -11.71 -0.34 -2.03
CA LEU A 66 -11.02 0.70 -2.77
C LEU A 66 -10.89 0.33 -4.25
N LYS A 67 -11.41 1.21 -5.11
CA LYS A 67 -11.37 1.03 -6.57
C LYS A 67 -11.00 2.36 -7.22
N HIS A 68 -9.78 2.46 -7.66
CA HIS A 68 -9.29 3.64 -8.38
C HIS A 68 -8.20 3.22 -9.36
N GLN A 69 -8.13 3.86 -10.53
CA GLN A 69 -7.18 3.48 -11.60
C GLN A 69 -5.70 3.59 -11.19
N TYR A 70 -5.40 4.42 -10.18
CA TYR A 70 -4.04 4.64 -9.68
C TYR A 70 -3.82 4.00 -8.30
N LEU A 71 -4.63 3.01 -7.93
CA LEU A 71 -4.45 2.18 -6.73
C LEU A 71 -4.39 0.69 -7.12
N PRO A 72 -3.60 -0.13 -6.42
CA PRO A 72 -3.67 -1.57 -6.61
C PRO A 72 -5.01 -2.08 -6.09
N ARG A 73 -5.60 -3.02 -6.80
CA ARG A 73 -6.75 -3.74 -6.28
C ARG A 73 -6.30 -4.67 -5.16
N ILE A 74 -7.00 -4.65 -4.03
CA ILE A 74 -6.77 -5.59 -2.93
C ILE A 74 -7.77 -6.74 -3.06
N TYR A 75 -7.26 -7.95 -3.16
CA TYR A 75 -8.07 -9.17 -3.32
C TYR A 75 -8.43 -9.77 -1.98
N ASP A 76 -7.43 -9.91 -1.09
CA ASP A 76 -7.60 -10.53 0.21
C ASP A 76 -6.75 -9.85 1.28
N VAL A 77 -7.23 -9.93 2.52
CA VAL A 77 -6.49 -9.61 3.73
C VAL A 77 -6.67 -10.77 4.68
N LEU A 78 -5.58 -11.47 4.97
CA LEU A 78 -5.58 -12.75 5.69
C LEU A 78 -4.76 -12.62 6.96
N SER A 79 -5.28 -13.14 8.08
CA SER A 79 -4.52 -13.26 9.32
C SER A 79 -3.74 -14.57 9.32
N GLY A 80 -2.45 -14.49 9.58
CA GLY A 80 -1.58 -15.64 9.68
C GLY A 80 -1.50 -16.21 11.10
N ASN A 81 -1.20 -17.50 11.20
CA ASN A 81 -0.95 -18.18 12.49
C ASN A 81 0.36 -17.72 13.14
N ASP A 82 1.18 -17.00 12.40
CA ASP A 82 2.46 -16.41 12.85
C ASP A 82 2.30 -14.99 13.42
N GLY A 83 1.06 -14.53 13.63
CA GLY A 83 0.76 -13.19 14.12
C GLY A 83 1.02 -12.07 13.10
N CYS A 84 1.15 -12.41 11.81
CA CYS A 84 1.28 -11.46 10.73
C CYS A 84 -0.04 -11.32 9.96
N VAL A 85 -0.18 -10.21 9.25
CA VAL A 85 -1.25 -10.02 8.29
C VAL A 85 -0.67 -10.06 6.87
N TYR A 86 -1.41 -10.69 5.99
CA TYR A 86 -1.05 -10.89 4.60
C TYR A 86 -2.05 -10.17 3.71
N THR A 87 -1.59 -9.11 3.05
CA THR A 87 -2.41 -8.37 2.09
C THR A 87 -2.08 -8.85 0.68
N VAL A 88 -3.09 -9.36 -0.02
CA VAL A 88 -2.98 -9.82 -1.40
C VAL A 88 -3.51 -8.76 -2.34
N MET A 89 -2.68 -8.31 -3.27
CA MET A 89 -2.97 -7.19 -4.16
C MET A 89 -2.40 -7.38 -5.57
N ASP A 90 -2.75 -6.50 -6.48
CA ASP A 90 -2.19 -6.46 -7.82
C ASP A 90 -0.65 -6.44 -7.80
N LEU A 91 -0.05 -7.23 -8.68
CA LEU A 91 1.37 -7.12 -9.03
C LEU A 91 1.54 -5.94 -10.00
N ILE A 92 1.99 -4.80 -9.49
CA ILE A 92 2.25 -3.62 -10.31
C ILE A 92 3.62 -3.77 -10.99
N SER A 93 3.59 -3.88 -12.32
CA SER A 93 4.80 -3.94 -13.14
C SER A 93 5.35 -2.53 -13.37
N GLY A 94 6.63 -2.33 -13.03
CA GLY A 94 7.30 -1.04 -13.13
C GLY A 94 8.35 -0.86 -12.05
N GLN A 95 8.69 0.39 -11.75
CA GLN A 95 9.63 0.76 -10.70
C GLN A 95 9.03 1.88 -9.85
N ASN A 96 9.47 2.02 -8.60
CA ASN A 96 9.01 3.16 -7.81
C ASN A 96 9.71 4.47 -8.23
N LEU A 97 9.10 5.59 -7.89
CA LEU A 97 9.60 6.92 -8.28
C LEU A 97 10.98 7.23 -7.69
N GLN A 98 11.33 6.68 -6.53
CA GLN A 98 12.66 6.81 -5.96
C GLN A 98 13.70 6.13 -6.85
N GLN A 99 13.46 4.88 -7.21
CA GLN A 99 14.33 4.12 -8.12
C GLN A 99 14.44 4.79 -9.49
N TYR A 100 13.31 5.34 -9.99
CA TYR A 100 13.31 6.07 -11.25
C TYR A 100 14.26 7.27 -11.21
N VAL A 101 14.17 8.10 -10.17
CA VAL A 101 15.01 9.31 -10.02
C VAL A 101 16.48 8.95 -9.79
N GLU A 102 16.76 7.91 -9.00
CA GLU A 102 18.12 7.41 -8.78
C GLU A 102 18.80 6.94 -10.08
N GLN A 103 18.03 6.33 -10.98
CA GLN A 103 18.55 5.78 -12.24
C GLN A 103 18.60 6.80 -13.40
N ASN A 104 17.61 7.70 -13.46
CA ASN A 104 17.39 8.58 -14.61
C ASN A 104 17.64 10.07 -14.30
N GLY A 105 17.85 10.42 -13.02
CA GLY A 105 17.93 11.81 -12.59
C GLY A 105 16.57 12.49 -12.45
N PRO A 106 16.53 13.82 -12.42
CA PRO A 106 15.31 14.58 -12.21
C PRO A 106 14.25 14.30 -13.29
N VAL A 107 13.00 14.19 -12.84
CA VAL A 107 11.84 14.01 -13.73
C VAL A 107 11.63 15.24 -14.59
N ASN A 108 11.34 15.08 -15.87
CA ASN A 108 11.01 16.21 -16.75
C ASN A 108 9.66 16.85 -16.33
N GLN A 109 9.50 18.13 -16.64
CA GLN A 109 8.37 18.94 -16.19
C GLN A 109 7.01 18.35 -16.61
N LYS A 110 6.90 17.79 -17.81
CA LYS A 110 5.64 17.24 -18.34
C LYS A 110 5.21 16.00 -17.55
N GLU A 111 6.13 15.09 -17.30
CA GLU A 111 5.84 13.87 -16.50
C GLU A 111 5.58 14.23 -15.05
N CYS A 112 6.37 15.13 -14.46
CA CYS A 112 6.17 15.61 -13.10
C CYS A 112 4.75 16.17 -12.92
N TYR A 113 4.31 17.04 -13.83
CA TYR A 113 2.96 17.62 -13.81
C TYR A 113 1.88 16.52 -13.94
N ARG A 114 2.05 15.59 -14.88
CA ARG A 114 1.10 14.49 -15.09
C ARG A 114 0.97 13.61 -13.85
N TRP A 115 2.08 13.17 -13.27
CA TRP A 115 2.07 12.31 -12.08
C TRP A 115 1.53 13.05 -10.84
N ALA A 116 1.83 14.34 -10.70
CA ALA A 116 1.25 15.15 -9.64
C ALA A 116 -0.28 15.23 -9.76
N CYS A 117 -0.82 15.46 -10.96
CA CYS A 117 -2.27 15.45 -11.19
C CYS A 117 -2.89 14.09 -10.84
N GLN A 118 -2.29 12.98 -11.29
CA GLN A 118 -2.76 11.63 -10.98
C GLN A 118 -2.73 11.35 -9.47
N LEU A 119 -1.69 11.80 -8.76
CA LEU A 119 -1.60 11.68 -7.31
C LEU A 119 -2.70 12.50 -6.61
N CYS A 120 -2.96 13.72 -7.06
CA CYS A 120 -4.06 14.54 -6.55
C CYS A 120 -5.44 13.88 -6.75
N GLU A 121 -5.66 13.19 -7.88
CA GLU A 121 -6.89 12.41 -8.11
C GLU A 121 -7.04 11.29 -7.09
N VAL A 122 -5.95 10.57 -6.80
CA VAL A 122 -5.94 9.51 -5.76
C VAL A 122 -6.24 10.10 -4.39
N MET A 123 -5.60 11.22 -4.03
CA MET A 123 -5.82 11.88 -2.74
C MET A 123 -7.27 12.35 -2.62
N GLN A 124 -7.83 12.98 -3.65
CA GLN A 124 -9.23 13.37 -3.67
C GLN A 124 -10.15 12.17 -3.44
N TYR A 125 -9.89 11.04 -4.12
CA TYR A 125 -10.66 9.81 -3.94
C TYR A 125 -10.54 9.26 -2.52
N LEU A 126 -9.35 9.19 -1.95
CA LEU A 126 -9.12 8.65 -0.61
C LEU A 126 -9.74 9.52 0.48
N HIS A 127 -9.57 10.84 0.40
CA HIS A 127 -10.04 11.80 1.41
C HIS A 127 -11.55 12.01 1.38
N GLN A 128 -12.21 11.70 0.26
CA GLN A 128 -13.65 11.85 0.15
C GLN A 128 -14.38 10.72 0.88
N GLU A 129 -15.19 11.08 1.90
CA GLU A 129 -16.13 10.16 2.53
C GLU A 129 -17.41 10.06 1.68
N ASN A 130 -17.92 8.84 1.52
CA ASN A 130 -19.19 8.57 0.85
C ASN A 130 -19.88 7.34 1.47
N ASN A 131 -21.03 6.91 0.90
CA ASN A 131 -21.79 5.77 1.40
C ASN A 131 -21.05 4.42 1.29
N GLU A 132 -20.01 4.33 0.46
CA GLU A 132 -19.28 3.09 0.20
C GLU A 132 -17.99 2.99 1.02
N LYS A 133 -17.38 4.13 1.40
CA LYS A 133 -16.13 4.17 2.14
C LYS A 133 -16.02 5.41 3.03
N PRO A 134 -15.35 5.31 4.19
CA PRO A 134 -14.91 6.47 4.97
C PRO A 134 -13.80 7.24 4.27
N ALA A 135 -13.49 8.43 4.75
CA ALA A 135 -12.26 9.12 4.38
C ALA A 135 -11.03 8.36 4.91
N ILE A 136 -10.03 8.20 4.06
CA ILE A 136 -8.77 7.52 4.37
C ILE A 136 -7.62 8.50 4.16
N ILE A 137 -6.73 8.58 5.13
CA ILE A 137 -5.48 9.34 5.05
C ILE A 137 -4.36 8.32 4.88
N HIS A 138 -3.52 8.48 3.86
CA HIS A 138 -2.46 7.51 3.53
C HIS A 138 -1.31 7.53 4.54
N CYS A 139 -0.92 8.70 5.00
CA CYS A 139 0.10 8.96 6.02
C CYS A 139 1.54 8.57 5.65
N ASP A 140 1.81 8.09 4.45
CA ASP A 140 3.18 7.73 4.01
C ASP A 140 3.40 8.01 2.52
N ILE A 141 3.03 9.24 2.09
CA ILE A 141 3.28 9.68 0.72
C ILE A 141 4.76 10.00 0.56
N LYS A 142 5.45 9.17 -0.23
CA LYS A 142 6.88 9.31 -0.54
C LYS A 142 7.20 8.64 -1.88
N PRO A 143 8.32 8.99 -2.53
CA PRO A 143 8.69 8.41 -3.84
C PRO A 143 8.78 6.89 -3.85
N GLY A 144 9.17 6.27 -2.72
CA GLY A 144 9.23 4.82 -2.60
C GLY A 144 7.85 4.13 -2.65
N ASN A 145 6.78 4.86 -2.34
CA ASN A 145 5.41 4.36 -2.34
C ASN A 145 4.60 4.74 -3.60
N VAL A 146 5.22 5.40 -4.56
CA VAL A 146 4.62 5.73 -5.86
C VAL A 146 5.30 4.89 -6.94
N MET A 147 4.60 3.88 -7.47
CA MET A 147 5.06 3.09 -8.61
C MET A 147 4.81 3.84 -9.91
N ILE A 148 5.77 3.78 -10.83
CA ILE A 148 5.59 4.17 -12.23
C ILE A 148 5.37 2.88 -13.01
N THR A 149 4.19 2.71 -13.56
CA THR A 149 3.79 1.53 -14.29
C THR A 149 4.41 1.47 -15.69
N ASN A 150 4.35 0.33 -16.35
CA ASN A 150 4.82 0.19 -17.73
C ASN A 150 4.04 1.05 -18.74
N SER A 151 2.81 1.50 -18.40
CA SER A 151 2.05 2.49 -19.21
C SER A 151 2.53 3.92 -18.97
N GLY A 152 3.40 4.14 -18.00
CA GLY A 152 3.91 5.44 -17.59
C GLY A 152 3.03 6.19 -16.60
N ASP A 153 1.92 5.63 -16.15
CA ASP A 153 1.06 6.21 -15.12
C ASP A 153 1.56 5.83 -13.72
N ILE A 154 1.13 6.57 -12.70
CA ILE A 154 1.46 6.22 -11.33
C ILE A 154 0.51 5.14 -10.78
N CYS A 155 0.98 4.46 -9.73
CA CYS A 155 0.13 3.66 -8.84
C CYS A 155 0.63 3.87 -7.41
N LEU A 156 -0.22 4.41 -6.53
CA LEU A 156 0.10 4.62 -5.13
C LEU A 156 -0.07 3.30 -4.37
N ILE A 157 0.98 2.87 -3.69
CA ILE A 157 1.03 1.60 -2.95
C ILE A 157 1.27 1.83 -1.46
N ASP A 158 1.09 0.78 -0.68
CA ASP A 158 1.45 0.70 0.75
C ASP A 158 0.57 1.47 1.73
N PHE A 159 -0.55 0.85 2.09
CA PHE A 159 -1.54 1.37 3.04
C PHE A 159 -1.27 1.00 4.51
N ASN A 160 -0.07 0.52 4.88
CA ASN A 160 0.18 0.02 6.25
C ASN A 160 0.04 1.07 7.34
N THR A 161 0.37 2.32 7.04
CA THR A 161 0.30 3.46 7.97
C THR A 161 -0.97 4.29 7.79
N SER A 162 -1.80 3.93 6.82
CA SER A 162 -3.01 4.68 6.51
C SER A 162 -4.00 4.65 7.66
N LEU A 163 -4.80 5.71 7.79
CA LEU A 163 -5.82 5.88 8.81
C LEU A 163 -7.19 6.01 8.18
N ILE A 164 -8.20 5.38 8.80
CA ILE A 164 -9.57 5.84 8.62
C ILE A 164 -9.73 7.13 9.43
N PHE A 165 -10.08 8.22 8.76
CA PHE A 165 -10.24 9.50 9.43
C PHE A 165 -11.34 9.42 10.49
N ARG A 166 -10.95 9.60 11.75
CA ARG A 166 -11.81 9.76 12.91
C ARG A 166 -11.22 10.84 13.79
N ARG A 167 -12.07 11.67 14.40
CA ARG A 167 -11.63 12.84 15.19
C ARG A 167 -10.73 12.53 16.39
N ASP A 168 -10.57 11.28 16.75
CA ASP A 168 -9.80 10.80 17.92
C ASP A 168 -8.56 9.99 17.55
N LYS A 169 -8.22 9.87 16.26
CA LYS A 169 -7.05 9.10 15.82
C LYS A 169 -5.88 9.99 15.39
N THR A 170 -4.69 9.60 15.80
CA THR A 170 -3.40 10.13 15.33
C THR A 170 -2.68 9.08 14.51
N ALA A 171 -1.88 9.51 13.55
CA ALA A 171 -1.02 8.60 12.78
C ALA A 171 0.00 7.92 13.70
N VAL A 172 0.30 6.66 13.41
CA VAL A 172 1.35 5.90 14.08
C VAL A 172 2.32 5.39 13.02
N GLY A 173 3.52 5.89 13.05
CA GLY A 173 4.54 5.63 12.06
C GLY A 173 4.82 6.85 11.19
N VAL A 174 6.09 7.17 11.08
CA VAL A 174 6.58 8.33 10.34
C VAL A 174 7.73 7.91 9.44
N THR A 175 7.81 8.51 8.26
CA THR A 175 9.02 8.47 7.43
C THR A 175 9.68 9.83 7.54
N ASP A 176 10.87 9.88 8.15
CA ASP A 176 11.64 11.11 8.33
C ASP A 176 11.83 11.83 6.98
N GLY A 177 11.61 13.14 7.00
CA GLY A 177 11.72 14.00 5.82
C GLY A 177 10.47 14.06 4.95
N TYR A 178 9.45 13.23 5.19
CA TYR A 178 8.17 13.24 4.48
C TYR A 178 6.97 13.44 5.39
N ALA A 179 7.02 12.89 6.62
CA ALA A 179 5.89 12.94 7.53
C ALA A 179 5.55 14.37 7.97
N ALA A 180 4.27 14.69 8.03
CA ALA A 180 3.78 15.95 8.55
C ALA A 180 4.01 16.05 10.08
N PRO A 181 4.17 17.27 10.65
CA PRO A 181 4.45 17.45 12.08
C PRO A 181 3.46 16.78 13.01
N GLU A 182 2.17 16.76 12.66
CA GLU A 182 1.11 16.11 13.43
C GLU A 182 1.26 14.60 13.52
N GLN A 183 1.95 13.95 12.57
CA GLN A 183 2.18 12.51 12.57
C GLN A 183 3.17 12.06 13.66
N TYR A 184 3.94 12.98 14.21
CA TYR A 184 4.86 12.68 15.35
C TYR A 184 4.15 12.55 16.71
N GLY A 185 2.82 12.45 16.71
CA GLY A 185 2.03 12.11 17.90
C GLY A 185 1.58 13.30 18.74
N PHE A 186 1.76 14.53 18.27
CA PHE A 186 1.42 15.73 19.02
C PHE A 186 0.03 16.31 18.71
N MET A 187 -0.56 15.94 17.60
CA MET A 187 -1.86 16.46 17.15
C MET A 187 -2.63 15.43 16.35
N GLN A 188 -3.91 15.73 16.12
CA GLN A 188 -4.77 14.93 15.24
C GLN A 188 -4.27 14.98 13.80
N THR A 189 -4.14 13.82 13.17
CA THR A 189 -3.79 13.71 11.75
C THR A 189 -5.04 13.82 10.89
N ASP A 190 -5.01 14.68 9.89
CA ASP A 190 -6.09 14.84 8.90
C ASP A 190 -5.55 14.80 7.45
N ALA A 191 -6.41 15.06 6.46
CA ALA A 191 -6.08 14.97 5.04
C ALA A 191 -4.92 15.90 4.59
N ARG A 192 -4.53 16.88 5.41
CA ARG A 192 -3.39 17.77 5.12
C ARG A 192 -2.04 17.10 5.35
N ALA A 193 -2.04 15.93 6.01
CA ALA A 193 -0.81 15.17 6.22
C ALA A 193 -0.33 14.44 4.95
N ASP A 194 -1.23 14.23 3.95
CA ASP A 194 -0.93 13.68 2.64
C ASP A 194 -0.64 14.80 1.63
#